data_410558c1e126823ea1a009e826ebdccf
#
_entry.id   410558c1e126823ea1a009e826ebdccf
#
_cell.length_a   1.000
_cell.length_b   1.000
_cell.length_c   1.000
_cell.angle_alpha   90.00
_cell.angle_beta   90.00
_cell.angle_gamma   90.00
#
_symmetry.space_group_name_H-M   'P 1'
#
loop_
_entity.id
_entity.type
_entity.pdbx_description
1 polymer ?
#
loop_
_entity_poly.entity_id
_entity_poly.type
_entity_poly.pdbx_seq_one_letter_code
_entity_poly.pdbx_strand_id
1 'polypeptide(L)'
;KRFLQITVKDTDRQRECRMQEDKIRQEEQERKRKDISISINELKEIFLNLFSGKDQNGKEINAQRRGYLFEEFLKKLFLNEGIEVTEPFKIVGEQIDGSIKYDGEHYIIEAKWHDKWSASDSLYQFAAKVEGKMYGRGVFISVNGFSPDSVQALTTGKALRTILVDSWDLVPITEGMYNLREMLDNKIKVAQTMGRIYVDSTNLAD
;
A
#
# COMPACT_ATOMS: atom_id res chain seq x y z
N LYS A 1 -31.98 29.99 -33.08
CA LYS A 1 -32.69 29.23 -32.00
C LYS A 1 -32.54 27.70 -32.16
N ARG A 2 -32.65 27.15 -33.39
CA ARG A 2 -32.59 25.67 -33.63
C ARG A 2 -31.19 25.08 -33.36
N PHE A 3 -30.11 25.80 -33.68
CA PHE A 3 -28.72 25.38 -33.47
C PHE A 3 -28.36 25.26 -31.98
N LEU A 4 -28.78 26.21 -31.16
CA LEU A 4 -28.59 26.18 -29.69
C LEU A 4 -29.34 25.04 -29.02
N GLN A 5 -30.51 24.66 -29.51
CA GLN A 5 -31.27 23.52 -28.96
C GLN A 5 -30.63 22.16 -29.28
N ILE A 6 -29.95 22.02 -30.43
CA ILE A 6 -29.22 20.79 -30.80
C ILE A 6 -27.98 20.65 -29.91
N THR A 7 -27.22 21.72 -29.69
CA THR A 7 -25.99 21.69 -28.86
C THR A 7 -26.28 21.39 -27.39
N VAL A 8 -27.38 21.89 -26.84
CA VAL A 8 -27.78 21.61 -25.46
C VAL A 8 -28.20 20.12 -25.30
N LYS A 9 -28.98 19.59 -26.25
CA LYS A 9 -29.36 18.17 -26.22
C LYS A 9 -28.17 17.23 -26.35
N ASP A 10 -27.15 17.59 -27.14
CA ASP A 10 -25.95 16.77 -27.29
C ASP A 10 -25.08 16.83 -26.03
N THR A 11 -24.99 17.98 -25.37
CA THR A 11 -24.29 18.11 -24.07
C THR A 11 -24.99 17.36 -22.96
N ASP A 12 -26.30 17.39 -22.90
CA ASP A 12 -27.07 16.66 -21.89
C ASP A 12 -26.95 15.13 -22.10
N ARG A 13 -27.01 14.67 -23.35
CA ARG A 13 -26.82 13.27 -23.71
C ARG A 13 -25.41 12.77 -23.36
N GLN A 14 -24.37 13.61 -23.57
CA GLN A 14 -23.01 13.28 -23.18
C GLN A 14 -22.84 13.24 -21.64
N ARG A 15 -23.52 14.10 -20.91
CA ARG A 15 -23.55 14.06 -19.43
C ARG A 15 -24.21 12.81 -18.90
N GLU A 16 -25.37 12.46 -19.45
CA GLU A 16 -26.09 11.23 -19.08
C GLU A 16 -25.23 9.99 -19.37
N CYS A 17 -24.56 9.92 -20.52
CA CYS A 17 -23.67 8.83 -20.88
C CYS A 17 -22.51 8.69 -19.87
N ARG A 18 -21.84 9.79 -19.52
CA ARG A 18 -20.77 9.80 -18.52
C ARG A 18 -21.26 9.37 -17.14
N MET A 19 -22.40 9.88 -16.70
CA MET A 19 -22.98 9.49 -15.42
C MET A 19 -23.31 7.99 -15.39
N GLN A 20 -23.75 7.43 -16.51
CA GLN A 20 -24.06 6.00 -16.61
C GLN A 20 -22.81 5.14 -16.65
N GLU A 21 -21.76 5.58 -17.34
CA GLU A 21 -20.44 4.94 -17.32
C GLU A 21 -19.81 4.97 -15.93
N ASP A 22 -19.88 6.10 -15.24
CA ASP A 22 -19.37 6.25 -13.87
C ASP A 22 -20.13 5.35 -12.89
N LYS A 23 -21.46 5.24 -13.06
CA LYS A 23 -22.29 4.34 -12.23
C LYS A 23 -21.93 2.87 -12.44
N ILE A 24 -21.81 2.44 -13.70
CA ILE A 24 -21.37 1.08 -14.03
C ILE A 24 -20.00 0.79 -13.43
N ARG A 25 -19.06 1.73 -13.56
CA ARG A 25 -17.71 1.61 -13.00
C ARG A 25 -17.73 1.50 -11.46
N GLN A 26 -18.59 2.27 -10.80
CA GLN A 26 -18.79 2.18 -9.36
C GLN A 26 -19.38 0.83 -8.94
N GLU A 27 -20.41 0.36 -9.63
CA GLU A 27 -21.04 -0.94 -9.36
C GLU A 27 -20.08 -2.11 -9.60
N GLU A 28 -19.23 -2.04 -10.63
CA GLU A 28 -18.17 -3.03 -10.86
C GLU A 28 -17.09 -3.00 -9.77
N GLN A 29 -16.71 -1.81 -9.30
CA GLN A 29 -15.76 -1.66 -8.20
C GLN A 29 -16.34 -2.19 -6.89
N GLU A 30 -17.61 -1.90 -6.58
CA GLU A 30 -18.29 -2.42 -5.40
C GLU A 30 -18.44 -3.95 -5.45
N ARG A 31 -18.75 -4.50 -6.62
CA ARG A 31 -18.79 -5.95 -6.80
C ARG A 31 -17.43 -6.59 -6.58
N LYS A 32 -16.37 -6.05 -7.18
CA LYS A 32 -14.99 -6.51 -6.95
C LYS A 32 -14.58 -6.41 -5.48
N ARG A 33 -15.01 -5.35 -4.76
CA ARG A 33 -14.78 -5.21 -3.31
C ARG A 33 -15.49 -6.29 -2.50
N LYS A 34 -16.75 -6.61 -2.82
CA LYS A 34 -17.51 -7.67 -2.14
C LYS A 34 -16.93 -9.06 -2.40
N ASP A 35 -16.50 -9.32 -3.63
CA ASP A 35 -15.89 -10.61 -4.00
C ASP A 35 -14.51 -10.82 -3.35
N ILE A 36 -13.83 -9.75 -2.90
CA ILE A 36 -12.50 -9.78 -2.29
C ILE A 36 -12.58 -9.59 -0.76
N SER A 37 -13.76 -9.28 -0.20
CA SER A 37 -13.95 -9.09 1.23
C SER A 37 -13.55 -10.35 2.01
N ILE A 38 -12.34 -10.32 2.56
CA ILE A 38 -11.81 -11.33 3.46
C ILE A 38 -12.06 -10.85 4.87
N SER A 39 -12.50 -11.75 5.76
CA SER A 39 -12.69 -11.36 7.15
C SER A 39 -11.34 -11.01 7.78
N ILE A 40 -11.35 -10.09 8.75
CA ILE A 40 -10.14 -9.73 9.49
C ILE A 40 -9.51 -10.96 10.16
N ASN A 41 -10.32 -11.94 10.58
CA ASN A 41 -9.85 -13.19 11.16
C ASN A 41 -9.06 -14.03 10.16
N GLU A 42 -9.49 -14.11 8.90
CA GLU A 42 -8.75 -14.81 7.85
C GLU A 42 -7.42 -14.10 7.54
N LEU A 43 -7.41 -12.77 7.49
CA LEU A 43 -6.16 -12.00 7.34
C LEU A 43 -5.20 -12.24 8.50
N LYS A 44 -5.70 -12.28 9.73
CA LYS A 44 -4.94 -12.63 10.91
C LYS A 44 -4.33 -14.04 10.81
N GLU A 45 -5.12 -15.04 10.44
CA GLU A 45 -4.64 -16.41 10.27
C GLU A 45 -3.55 -16.51 9.18
N ILE A 46 -3.74 -15.84 8.05
CA ILE A 46 -2.72 -15.79 6.99
C ILE A 46 -1.42 -15.21 7.56
N PHE A 47 -1.50 -14.10 8.27
CA PHE A 47 -0.32 -13.42 8.82
C PHE A 47 0.40 -14.27 9.88
N LEU A 48 -0.33 -14.93 10.79
CA LEU A 48 0.22 -15.84 11.78
C LEU A 48 0.90 -17.05 11.14
N ASN A 49 0.29 -17.62 10.09
CA ASN A 49 0.87 -18.73 9.34
C ASN A 49 2.22 -18.33 8.70
N LEU A 50 2.31 -17.11 8.15
CA LEU A 50 3.58 -16.59 7.62
C LEU A 50 4.66 -16.47 8.70
N PHE A 51 4.32 -16.03 9.92
CA PHE A 51 5.25 -16.01 11.06
C PHE A 51 5.71 -17.40 11.46
N SER A 52 4.81 -18.39 11.44
CA SER A 52 5.16 -19.78 11.73
C SER A 52 5.95 -20.49 10.62
N GLY A 53 6.19 -19.83 9.48
CA GLY A 53 6.85 -20.41 8.31
C GLY A 53 6.01 -21.45 7.58
N LYS A 54 4.68 -21.35 7.66
CA LYS A 54 3.73 -22.30 7.05
C LYS A 54 2.80 -21.56 6.07
N ASP A 55 2.28 -22.30 5.10
CA ASP A 55 1.18 -21.84 4.25
C ASP A 55 -0.19 -22.10 4.92
N GLN A 56 -1.26 -21.71 4.23
CA GLN A 56 -2.64 -21.89 4.72
C GLN A 56 -3.03 -23.37 4.96
N ASN A 57 -2.29 -24.33 4.37
CA ASN A 57 -2.50 -25.77 4.54
C ASN A 57 -1.57 -26.35 5.62
N GLY A 58 -0.83 -25.51 6.35
CA GLY A 58 0.12 -25.94 7.39
C GLY A 58 1.43 -26.53 6.87
N LYS A 59 1.69 -26.43 5.54
CA LYS A 59 2.92 -26.90 4.93
C LYS A 59 4.04 -25.89 5.12
N GLU A 60 5.23 -26.36 5.48
CA GLU A 60 6.42 -25.52 5.57
C GLU A 60 6.74 -24.84 4.25
N ILE A 61 7.12 -23.57 4.32
CA ILE A 61 7.44 -22.72 3.18
C ILE A 61 8.86 -22.19 3.29
N ASN A 62 9.55 -22.11 2.16
CA ASN A 62 10.87 -21.48 2.11
C ASN A 62 10.75 -19.94 2.11
N ALA A 63 11.88 -19.25 2.30
CA ALA A 63 11.93 -17.79 2.38
C ALA A 63 11.34 -17.09 1.14
N GLN A 64 11.62 -17.59 -0.07
CA GLN A 64 11.11 -17.02 -1.31
C GLN A 64 9.58 -17.12 -1.38
N ARG A 65 9.02 -18.29 -1.05
CA ARG A 65 7.56 -18.50 -1.04
C ARG A 65 6.91 -17.63 0.04
N ARG A 66 7.55 -17.48 1.20
CA ARG A 66 7.06 -16.62 2.28
C ARG A 66 6.99 -15.15 1.86
N GLY A 67 8.01 -14.64 1.16
CA GLY A 67 7.99 -13.30 0.60
C GLY A 67 6.82 -13.09 -0.37
N TYR A 68 6.63 -14.00 -1.32
CA TYR A 68 5.50 -13.95 -2.26
C TYR A 68 4.14 -13.97 -1.55
N LEU A 69 3.96 -14.85 -0.56
CA LEU A 69 2.70 -14.94 0.20
C LEU A 69 2.47 -13.68 1.07
N PHE A 70 3.53 -13.01 1.49
CA PHE A 70 3.43 -11.74 2.18
C PHE A 70 2.96 -10.62 1.27
N GLU A 71 3.46 -10.53 0.04
CA GLU A 71 2.95 -9.59 -0.97
C GLU A 71 1.45 -9.83 -1.25
N GLU A 72 1.04 -11.10 -1.38
CA GLU A 72 -0.37 -11.49 -1.53
C GLU A 72 -1.23 -11.08 -0.33
N PHE A 73 -0.71 -11.27 0.89
CA PHE A 73 -1.38 -10.85 2.12
C PHE A 73 -1.58 -9.33 2.14
N LEU A 74 -0.54 -8.55 1.84
CA LEU A 74 -0.62 -7.09 1.81
C LEU A 74 -1.64 -6.61 0.77
N LYS A 75 -1.64 -7.22 -0.42
CA LYS A 75 -2.65 -6.94 -1.45
C LYS A 75 -4.07 -7.15 -0.92
N LYS A 76 -4.34 -8.28 -0.27
CA LYS A 76 -5.64 -8.58 0.33
C LYS A 76 -5.99 -7.57 1.42
N LEU A 77 -5.03 -7.19 2.26
CA LEU A 77 -5.21 -6.22 3.32
C LEU A 77 -5.59 -4.83 2.75
N PHE A 78 -4.89 -4.33 1.74
CA PHE A 78 -5.21 -3.06 1.09
C PHE A 78 -6.60 -3.10 0.42
N LEU A 79 -6.91 -4.17 -0.30
CA LEU A 79 -8.20 -4.31 -0.98
C LEU A 79 -9.37 -4.40 0.02
N ASN A 80 -9.17 -5.08 1.15
CA ASN A 80 -10.17 -5.18 2.21
C ASN A 80 -10.55 -3.80 2.77
N GLU A 81 -9.59 -2.88 2.87
CA GLU A 81 -9.79 -1.49 3.27
C GLU A 81 -10.27 -0.59 2.10
N GLY A 82 -10.56 -1.17 0.95
CA GLY A 82 -11.01 -0.45 -0.23
C GLY A 82 -9.95 0.46 -0.85
N ILE A 83 -8.67 0.15 -0.62
CA ILE A 83 -7.55 0.83 -1.25
C ILE A 83 -7.28 0.18 -2.60
N GLU A 84 -7.20 0.98 -3.65
CA GLU A 84 -6.89 0.51 -5.01
C GLU A 84 -5.45 0.01 -5.09
N VAL A 85 -5.27 -1.21 -5.58
CA VAL A 85 -3.95 -1.85 -5.73
C VAL A 85 -3.66 -2.08 -7.20
N THR A 86 -2.47 -1.70 -7.64
CA THR A 86 -1.92 -2.06 -8.95
C THR A 86 -0.99 -3.25 -8.78
N GLU A 87 -1.14 -4.25 -9.63
CA GLU A 87 -0.32 -5.46 -9.65
C GLU A 87 1.18 -5.15 -9.83
N PRO A 88 2.07 -6.05 -9.40
CA PRO A 88 3.50 -5.94 -9.66
C PRO A 88 3.79 -5.78 -11.14
N PHE A 89 4.72 -4.90 -11.47
CA PHE A 89 5.12 -4.65 -12.85
C PHE A 89 6.63 -4.43 -12.97
N LYS A 90 7.14 -4.66 -14.17
CA LYS A 90 8.55 -4.44 -14.50
C LYS A 90 8.68 -3.30 -15.50
N ILE A 91 9.60 -2.41 -15.22
CA ILE A 91 10.11 -1.41 -16.17
C ILE A 91 11.58 -1.72 -16.45
N VAL A 92 12.17 -1.07 -17.44
CA VAL A 92 13.57 -1.31 -17.81
C VAL A 92 14.47 -1.11 -16.60
N GLY A 93 15.11 -2.19 -16.14
CA GLY A 93 16.04 -2.17 -15.02
C GLY A 93 15.44 -2.20 -13.61
N GLU A 94 14.10 -2.16 -13.47
CA GLU A 94 13.44 -2.16 -12.17
C GLU A 94 12.28 -3.14 -12.09
N GLN A 95 12.16 -3.82 -10.94
CA GLN A 95 10.95 -4.52 -10.54
C GLN A 95 10.26 -3.71 -9.43
N ILE A 96 8.94 -3.55 -9.56
CA ILE A 96 8.08 -2.90 -8.58
C ILE A 96 7.11 -3.93 -8.06
N ASP A 97 7.07 -4.15 -6.75
CA ASP A 97 6.24 -5.17 -6.11
C ASP A 97 4.75 -4.82 -6.16
N GLY A 98 4.42 -3.55 -6.39
CA GLY A 98 3.08 -3.05 -6.62
C GLY A 98 2.96 -1.56 -6.37
N SER A 99 1.76 -1.04 -6.54
CA SER A 99 1.43 0.31 -6.10
C SER A 99 0.01 0.39 -5.54
N ILE A 100 -0.24 1.37 -4.69
CA ILE A 100 -1.57 1.67 -4.17
C ILE A 100 -1.95 3.11 -4.54
N LYS A 101 -3.25 3.35 -4.64
CA LYS A 101 -3.80 4.71 -4.71
C LYS A 101 -4.47 5.03 -3.38
N TYR A 102 -3.92 5.99 -2.68
CA TYR A 102 -4.37 6.41 -1.37
C TYR A 102 -4.45 7.94 -1.29
N ASP A 103 -5.59 8.46 -0.84
CA ASP A 103 -5.87 9.91 -0.73
C ASP A 103 -5.52 10.71 -2.01
N GLY A 104 -5.90 10.15 -3.16
CA GLY A 104 -5.67 10.77 -4.47
C GLY A 104 -4.25 10.61 -5.01
N GLU A 105 -3.30 10.10 -4.24
CA GLU A 105 -1.89 9.94 -4.58
C GLU A 105 -1.52 8.48 -4.85
N HIS A 106 -0.50 8.25 -5.69
CA HIS A 106 0.03 6.92 -5.97
C HIS A 106 1.30 6.66 -5.15
N TYR A 107 1.33 5.54 -4.44
CA TYR A 107 2.47 5.08 -3.66
C TYR A 107 3.01 3.79 -4.24
N ILE A 108 4.31 3.75 -4.52
CA ILE A 108 5.02 2.51 -4.87
C ILE A 108 5.19 1.69 -3.59
N ILE A 109 4.97 0.39 -3.67
CA ILE A 109 5.13 -0.53 -2.56
C ILE A 109 6.38 -1.39 -2.79
N GLU A 110 7.16 -1.56 -1.75
CA GLU A 110 8.18 -2.59 -1.63
C GLU A 110 7.91 -3.37 -0.35
N ALA A 111 7.84 -4.70 -0.44
CA ALA A 111 7.55 -5.58 0.68
C ALA A 111 8.71 -6.57 0.90
N LYS A 112 9.19 -6.69 2.13
CA LYS A 112 10.29 -7.59 2.49
C LYS A 112 9.93 -8.42 3.72
N TRP A 113 10.04 -9.73 3.55
CA TRP A 113 10.04 -10.67 4.66
C TRP A 113 11.45 -11.25 4.84
N HIS A 114 12.25 -10.63 5.68
CA HIS A 114 13.60 -11.09 6.02
C HIS A 114 13.63 -11.44 7.50
N ASP A 115 14.51 -12.37 7.90
CA ASP A 115 14.67 -12.74 9.31
C ASP A 115 15.47 -11.69 10.12
N LYS A 116 15.99 -10.68 9.47
CA LYS A 116 16.73 -9.54 10.05
C LYS A 116 16.13 -8.21 9.59
N TRP A 117 16.54 -7.14 10.24
CA TRP A 117 16.22 -5.77 9.80
C TRP A 117 16.59 -5.56 8.33
N SER A 118 15.78 -4.80 7.63
CA SER A 118 16.10 -4.41 6.26
C SER A 118 17.38 -3.58 6.22
N ALA A 119 18.31 -3.99 5.35
CA ALA A 119 19.59 -3.34 5.19
C ALA A 119 19.43 -1.96 4.53
N SER A 120 20.38 -1.07 4.81
CA SER A 120 20.44 0.28 4.22
C SER A 120 20.39 0.28 2.71
N ASP A 121 21.07 -0.69 2.07
CA ASP A 121 21.14 -0.80 0.60
C ASP A 121 19.75 -1.00 -0.02
N SER A 122 18.91 -1.85 0.57
CA SER A 122 17.53 -2.07 0.09
C SER A 122 16.69 -0.80 0.19
N LEU A 123 16.85 -0.05 1.29
CA LEU A 123 16.17 1.23 1.49
C LEU A 123 16.64 2.30 0.49
N TYR A 124 17.96 2.39 0.23
CA TYR A 124 18.48 3.33 -0.75
C TYR A 124 18.02 3.00 -2.17
N GLN A 125 18.04 1.72 -2.55
CA GLN A 125 17.54 1.28 -3.85
C GLN A 125 16.06 1.63 -4.01
N PHE A 126 15.24 1.40 -2.99
CA PHE A 126 13.83 1.76 -3.03
C PHE A 126 13.62 3.28 -3.08
N ALA A 127 14.33 4.05 -2.26
CA ALA A 127 14.26 5.51 -2.30
C ALA A 127 14.63 6.06 -3.69
N ALA A 128 15.66 5.51 -4.32
CA ALA A 128 16.03 5.87 -5.69
C ALA A 128 14.94 5.54 -6.71
N LYS A 129 14.26 4.37 -6.58
CA LYS A 129 13.10 4.03 -7.42
C LYS A 129 11.97 5.06 -7.27
N VAL A 130 11.70 5.49 -6.04
CA VAL A 130 10.66 6.49 -5.73
C VAL A 130 11.03 7.86 -6.31
N GLU A 131 12.27 8.31 -6.08
CA GLU A 131 12.79 9.59 -6.58
C GLU A 131 12.81 9.65 -8.11
N GLY A 132 13.02 8.54 -8.79
CA GLY A 132 13.00 8.41 -10.24
C GLY A 132 11.61 8.56 -10.86
N LYS A 133 10.54 8.74 -10.09
CA LYS A 133 9.16 8.90 -10.57
C LYS A 133 8.68 10.34 -10.36
N MET A 134 7.84 10.83 -11.28
CA MET A 134 7.21 12.14 -11.15
C MET A 134 6.36 12.17 -9.88
N TYR A 135 6.66 13.08 -8.95
CA TYR A 135 6.00 13.18 -7.64
C TYR A 135 5.97 11.85 -6.86
N GLY A 136 6.97 10.99 -7.09
CA GLY A 136 7.03 9.65 -6.51
C GLY A 136 6.87 9.67 -5.00
N ARG A 137 6.07 8.74 -4.49
CA ARG A 137 5.86 8.43 -3.07
C ARG A 137 6.02 6.94 -2.88
N GLY A 138 6.50 6.51 -1.72
CA GLY A 138 6.74 5.11 -1.45
C GLY A 138 6.31 4.67 -0.07
N VAL A 139 5.94 3.39 0.03
CA VAL A 139 5.76 2.69 1.30
C VAL A 139 6.67 1.47 1.27
N PHE A 140 7.66 1.43 2.15
CA PHE A 140 8.51 0.26 2.33
C PHE A 140 8.04 -0.52 3.55
N ILE A 141 7.69 -1.78 3.34
CA ILE A 141 7.14 -2.66 4.38
C ILE A 141 8.16 -3.76 4.68
N SER A 142 8.67 -3.79 5.91
CA SER A 142 9.63 -4.80 6.37
C SER A 142 9.15 -5.44 7.66
N VAL A 143 8.86 -6.74 7.66
CA VAL A 143 8.28 -7.43 8.82
C VAL A 143 9.15 -7.28 10.08
N ASN A 144 10.47 -7.39 9.95
CA ASN A 144 11.40 -7.26 11.07
C ASN A 144 11.95 -5.83 11.26
N GLY A 145 11.31 -4.83 10.61
CA GLY A 145 11.63 -3.43 10.79
C GLY A 145 12.94 -2.99 10.15
N PHE A 146 13.49 -1.92 10.67
CA PHE A 146 14.61 -1.18 10.09
C PHE A 146 15.64 -0.84 11.17
N SER A 147 16.94 -0.85 10.83
CA SER A 147 17.96 -0.38 11.74
C SER A 147 17.88 1.14 11.91
N PRO A 148 18.16 1.68 13.11
CA PRO A 148 18.21 3.13 13.34
C PRO A 148 19.14 3.84 12.37
N ASP A 149 20.31 3.27 12.09
CA ASP A 149 21.28 3.83 11.15
C ASP A 149 20.73 3.93 9.72
N SER A 150 19.98 2.90 9.28
CA SER A 150 19.33 2.89 7.98
C SER A 150 18.28 4.00 7.84
N VAL A 151 17.47 4.20 8.89
CA VAL A 151 16.46 5.26 8.94
C VAL A 151 17.13 6.63 8.94
N GLN A 152 18.13 6.83 9.79
CA GLN A 152 18.86 8.10 9.88
C GLN A 152 19.54 8.46 8.55
N ALA A 153 20.13 7.47 7.88
CA ALA A 153 20.80 7.67 6.60
C ALA A 153 19.83 8.10 5.48
N LEU A 154 18.57 7.64 5.51
CA LEU A 154 17.55 8.10 4.58
C LEU A 154 17.04 9.52 4.87
N THR A 155 17.01 9.91 6.13
CA THR A 155 16.44 11.20 6.53
C THR A 155 17.45 12.34 6.45
N THR A 156 18.74 12.04 6.48
CA THR A 156 19.79 13.08 6.48
C THR A 156 20.01 13.68 5.10
N GLY A 157 19.65 14.95 4.94
CA GLY A 157 19.93 15.76 3.73
C GLY A 157 19.20 15.33 2.46
N LYS A 158 18.10 14.59 2.57
CA LYS A 158 17.32 14.09 1.43
C LYS A 158 15.87 14.54 1.48
N ALA A 159 15.23 14.59 0.31
CA ALA A 159 13.78 14.76 0.23
C ALA A 159 13.09 13.46 0.68
N LEU A 160 12.28 13.57 1.73
CA LEU A 160 11.55 12.42 2.27
C LEU A 160 10.33 12.14 1.39
N ARG A 161 10.30 10.98 0.75
CA ARG A 161 9.22 10.54 -0.14
C ARG A 161 8.72 9.13 0.18
N THR A 162 9.25 8.53 1.24
CA THR A 162 8.98 7.15 1.64
C THR A 162 8.59 7.11 3.10
N ILE A 163 7.53 6.38 3.43
CA ILE A 163 7.19 5.99 4.80
C ILE A 163 7.58 4.52 5.03
N LEU A 164 7.93 4.20 6.26
CA LEU A 164 8.37 2.87 6.67
C LEU A 164 7.30 2.21 7.55
N VAL A 165 7.01 0.95 7.25
CA VAL A 165 6.00 0.13 7.94
C VAL A 165 6.64 -1.19 8.36
N ASP A 166 6.32 -1.68 9.55
CA ASP A 166 6.78 -2.97 10.03
C ASP A 166 5.66 -3.82 10.64
N SER A 167 6.04 -4.94 11.27
CA SER A 167 5.07 -5.82 11.90
C SER A 167 4.37 -5.19 13.11
N TRP A 168 4.98 -4.22 13.80
CA TRP A 168 4.34 -3.52 14.92
C TRP A 168 3.17 -2.67 14.44
N ASP A 169 3.21 -2.19 13.19
CA ASP A 169 2.07 -1.53 12.56
C ASP A 169 1.02 -2.54 12.07
N LEU A 170 1.45 -3.69 11.52
CA LEU A 170 0.56 -4.66 10.89
C LEU A 170 -0.18 -5.55 11.91
N VAL A 171 0.46 -5.92 13.03
CA VAL A 171 -0.16 -6.78 14.06
C VAL A 171 -1.45 -6.15 14.62
N PRO A 172 -1.48 -4.90 15.10
CA PRO A 172 -2.71 -4.29 15.60
C PRO A 172 -3.83 -4.23 14.56
N ILE A 173 -3.47 -4.08 13.27
CA ILE A 173 -4.45 -4.07 12.17
C ILE A 173 -5.07 -5.45 12.01
N THR A 174 -4.26 -6.52 11.98
CA THR A 174 -4.75 -7.89 11.84
C THR A 174 -5.52 -8.37 13.06
N GLU A 175 -5.26 -7.80 14.25
CA GLU A 175 -6.04 -8.02 15.47
C GLU A 175 -7.35 -7.22 15.50
N GLY A 176 -7.62 -6.37 14.51
CA GLY A 176 -8.79 -5.49 14.48
C GLY A 176 -8.77 -4.38 15.52
N MET A 177 -7.61 -4.10 16.11
CA MET A 177 -7.43 -3.05 17.12
C MET A 177 -7.20 -1.68 16.50
N TYR A 178 -6.73 -1.66 15.25
CA TYR A 178 -6.34 -0.47 14.54
C TYR A 178 -6.70 -0.58 13.06
N ASN A 179 -6.97 0.55 12.41
CA ASN A 179 -7.38 0.60 11.02
C ASN A 179 -6.17 0.90 10.11
N LEU A 180 -6.05 0.20 8.99
CA LEU A 180 -4.97 0.41 8.03
C LEU A 180 -4.93 1.85 7.49
N ARG A 181 -6.11 2.46 7.26
CA ARG A 181 -6.20 3.85 6.79
C ARG A 181 -5.69 4.82 7.84
N GLU A 182 -6.07 4.65 9.09
CA GLU A 182 -5.57 5.47 10.21
C GLU A 182 -4.06 5.33 10.36
N MET A 183 -3.50 4.13 10.20
CA MET A 183 -2.05 3.91 10.19
C MET A 183 -1.36 4.71 9.08
N LEU A 184 -1.88 4.63 7.85
CA LEU A 184 -1.33 5.38 6.72
C LEU A 184 -1.44 6.89 6.93
N ASP A 185 -2.61 7.39 7.36
CA ASP A 185 -2.84 8.81 7.64
C ASP A 185 -1.86 9.34 8.67
N ASN A 186 -1.69 8.62 9.78
CA ASN A 186 -0.79 8.99 10.85
C ASN A 186 0.67 9.03 10.40
N LYS A 187 1.14 7.99 9.73
CA LYS A 187 2.52 7.94 9.22
C LYS A 187 2.79 9.03 8.18
N ILE A 188 1.87 9.22 7.23
CA ILE A 188 1.98 10.26 6.22
C ILE A 188 2.00 11.65 6.87
N LYS A 189 1.08 11.92 7.79
CA LYS A 189 1.01 13.18 8.53
C LYS A 189 2.32 13.48 9.26
N VAL A 190 2.85 12.51 10.01
CA VAL A 190 4.09 12.69 10.77
C VAL A 190 5.30 12.86 9.84
N ALA A 191 5.36 12.11 8.74
CA ALA A 191 6.41 12.28 7.74
C ALA A 191 6.37 13.67 7.09
N GLN A 192 5.18 14.18 6.77
CA GLN A 192 5.00 15.49 6.14
C GLN A 192 5.22 16.66 7.08
N THR A 193 4.83 16.54 8.35
CA THR A 193 4.87 17.66 9.31
C THR A 193 6.12 17.68 10.16
N MET A 194 6.70 16.51 10.47
CA MET A 194 7.84 16.38 11.39
C MET A 194 9.09 15.77 10.74
N GLY A 195 9.00 15.32 9.49
CA GLY A 195 10.11 14.67 8.80
C GLY A 195 10.47 13.27 9.33
N ARG A 196 9.60 12.66 10.15
CA ARG A 196 9.81 11.32 10.73
C ARG A 196 9.13 10.27 9.86
N ILE A 197 9.90 9.47 9.15
CA ILE A 197 9.39 8.45 8.21
C ILE A 197 9.15 7.08 8.84
N TYR A 198 9.70 6.84 10.03
CA TYR A 198 9.54 5.61 10.80
C TYR A 198 9.10 5.95 12.22
N VAL A 199 7.85 5.74 12.51
CA VAL A 199 7.21 6.01 13.80
C VAL A 199 6.23 4.89 14.12
N ASP A 200 5.99 4.65 15.39
CA ASP A 200 4.90 3.79 15.84
C ASP A 200 3.57 4.52 15.56
N SER A 201 2.74 3.91 14.71
CA SER A 201 1.46 4.49 14.30
C SER A 201 0.38 4.43 15.40
N THR A 202 0.57 3.61 16.42
CA THR A 202 -0.35 3.46 17.55
C THR A 202 -0.02 4.41 18.71
N ASN A 203 1.17 4.98 18.73
CA ASN A 203 1.67 5.84 19.83
C ASN A 203 2.30 7.12 19.29
N LEU A 204 1.48 8.01 18.73
CA LEU A 204 1.91 9.28 18.14
C LEU A 204 2.00 10.42 19.13
N ALA A 205 1.85 10.17 20.44
CA ALA A 205 1.78 11.19 21.47
C ALA A 205 3.14 11.72 21.93
N ASP A 206 4.27 11.25 21.37
CA ASP A 206 5.63 11.66 21.73
C ASP A 206 6.37 12.38 20.58
#